data_694032e81fff2a02b71c8639d9facdc6
#
_entry.id   694032e81fff2a02b71c8639d9facdc6
#
_cell.length_a   1.000
_cell.length_b   1.000
_cell.length_c   1.000
_cell.angle_alpha   90.00
_cell.angle_beta   90.00
_cell.angle_gamma   90.00
#
_symmetry.space_group_name_H-M   'P 1'
#
loop_
_entity.id
_entity.type
_entity.pdbx_description
1 polymer ?
#
loop_
_entity_poly.entity_id
_entity_poly.type
_entity_poly.pdbx_seq_one_letter_code
_entity_poly.pdbx_strand_id
1 'polypeptide(L)'
;MSKPVLHVVDEGTRYQAGRWLTNISAKHTWDALRACWIDTYLGPPDQITTDAGKNFASREFNQYATAIGTKIKIVPVEAHNSVGIVERYHGPIRRVYMIITAEIPDINREMALQMAFKAINDTAGPDGLIPTLLVYGAYPRMTEYDSPAPTVTQRAAAIRKAMTKLQKMRAKRQVTTALNNRNGPNTTSVQELDLNSDVLVWREGNTG
;
A
#
# COMPACT_ATOMS: atom_id res chain seq x y z
N MET A 1 -9.57 -21.87 -15.24
CA MET A 1 -8.91 -21.63 -13.95
C MET A 1 -8.51 -20.17 -13.84
N SER A 2 -8.92 -19.50 -12.78
CA SER A 2 -8.46 -18.12 -12.50
C SER A 2 -7.00 -18.19 -12.07
N LYS A 3 -6.12 -17.44 -12.74
CA LYS A 3 -4.72 -17.32 -12.31
C LYS A 3 -4.64 -16.42 -11.07
N PRO A 4 -3.80 -16.74 -10.09
CA PRO A 4 -3.58 -15.86 -8.95
C PRO A 4 -2.85 -14.59 -9.37
N VAL A 5 -3.11 -13.52 -8.64
CA VAL A 5 -2.45 -12.21 -8.82
C VAL A 5 -1.72 -11.87 -7.53
N LEU A 6 -0.45 -11.50 -7.62
CA LEU A 6 0.20 -10.76 -6.55
C LEU A 6 -0.31 -9.32 -6.62
N HIS A 7 -0.85 -8.83 -5.53
CA HIS A 7 -1.30 -7.45 -5.39
C HIS A 7 -0.56 -6.78 -4.23
N VAL A 8 0.07 -5.66 -4.51
CA VAL A 8 0.85 -4.87 -3.57
C VAL A 8 0.22 -3.49 -3.43
N VAL A 9 0.09 -3.00 -2.21
CA VAL A 9 -0.45 -1.67 -1.92
C VAL A 9 0.48 -0.98 -0.93
N ASP A 10 0.96 0.20 -1.25
CA ASP A 10 1.68 1.04 -0.31
C ASP A 10 0.71 1.61 0.74
N GLU A 11 1.00 1.38 2.00
CA GLU A 11 0.13 1.85 3.09
C GLU A 11 0.05 3.38 3.14
N GLY A 12 1.10 4.07 2.72
CA GLY A 12 1.18 5.51 2.76
C GLY A 12 0.40 6.20 1.67
N THR A 13 0.80 5.92 0.47
CA THR A 13 0.31 6.61 -0.73
C THR A 13 -0.93 5.96 -1.32
N ARG A 14 -1.21 4.70 -0.96
CA ARG A 14 -2.21 3.83 -1.60
C ARG A 14 -1.84 3.48 -3.05
N TYR A 15 -0.62 3.73 -3.46
CA TYR A 15 -0.13 3.30 -4.75
C TYR A 15 -0.13 1.78 -4.84
N GLN A 16 -0.52 1.26 -5.99
CA GLN A 16 -0.75 -0.17 -6.18
C GLN A 16 0.04 -0.68 -7.38
N ALA A 17 0.52 -1.90 -7.24
CA ALA A 17 1.13 -2.66 -8.32
C ALA A 17 0.78 -4.14 -8.17
N GLY A 18 0.96 -4.89 -9.24
CA GLY A 18 0.77 -6.34 -9.16
C GLY A 18 1.03 -7.03 -10.48
N ARG A 19 1.11 -8.35 -10.42
CA ARG A 19 1.35 -9.22 -11.56
C ARG A 19 0.59 -10.55 -11.42
N TRP A 20 0.28 -11.14 -12.55
CA TRP A 20 -0.18 -12.52 -12.58
C TRP A 20 0.93 -13.47 -12.13
N LEU A 21 0.60 -14.38 -11.25
CA LEU A 21 1.51 -15.43 -10.84
C LEU A 21 1.30 -16.67 -11.73
N THR A 22 2.41 -17.26 -12.16
CA THR A 22 2.37 -18.55 -12.88
C THR A 22 2.11 -19.70 -11.92
N ASN A 23 2.65 -19.61 -10.70
CA ASN A 23 2.39 -20.50 -9.57
C ASN A 23 2.54 -19.73 -8.25
N ILE A 24 2.05 -20.32 -7.14
CA ILE A 24 2.07 -19.72 -5.80
C ILE A 24 3.25 -20.32 -5.00
N SER A 25 4.47 -20.30 -5.55
CA SER A 25 5.68 -20.62 -4.79
C SER A 25 6.31 -19.36 -4.21
N ALA A 26 7.13 -19.52 -3.16
CA ALA A 26 7.88 -18.43 -2.56
C ALA A 26 8.72 -17.68 -3.60
N LYS A 27 9.49 -18.44 -4.40
CA LYS A 27 10.35 -17.86 -5.45
C LYS A 27 9.56 -17.06 -6.48
N HIS A 28 8.49 -17.61 -7.06
CA HIS A 28 7.70 -16.89 -8.07
C HIS A 28 6.99 -15.67 -7.48
N THR A 29 6.51 -15.75 -6.24
CA THR A 29 5.92 -14.61 -5.54
C THR A 29 6.96 -13.51 -5.31
N TRP A 30 8.18 -13.89 -4.91
CA TRP A 30 9.28 -12.96 -4.72
C TRP A 30 9.72 -12.31 -6.04
N ASP A 31 9.91 -13.10 -7.09
CA ASP A 31 10.29 -12.59 -8.42
C ASP A 31 9.22 -11.62 -8.97
N ALA A 32 7.95 -11.93 -8.75
CA ALA A 32 6.86 -11.02 -9.12
C ALA A 32 6.88 -9.71 -8.31
N LEU A 33 7.15 -9.79 -6.99
CA LEU A 33 7.27 -8.61 -6.12
C LEU A 33 8.45 -7.74 -6.54
N ARG A 34 9.60 -8.33 -6.83
CA ARG A 34 10.75 -7.60 -7.35
C ARG A 34 10.39 -6.87 -8.65
N ALA A 35 9.84 -7.58 -9.60
CA ALA A 35 9.56 -7.04 -10.94
C ALA A 35 8.49 -5.94 -10.95
N CYS A 36 7.48 -5.99 -10.06
CA CYS A 36 6.41 -4.99 -10.04
C CYS A 36 6.61 -3.88 -9.00
N TRP A 37 7.53 -4.05 -8.05
CA TRP A 37 7.69 -3.10 -6.95
C TRP A 37 9.15 -2.71 -6.73
N ILE A 38 9.98 -3.66 -6.26
CA ILE A 38 11.32 -3.37 -5.74
C ILE A 38 12.25 -2.84 -6.83
N ASP A 39 12.35 -3.58 -7.95
CA ASP A 39 13.30 -3.29 -9.02
C ASP A 39 12.79 -2.18 -9.96
N THR A 40 11.50 -1.84 -9.90
CA THR A 40 10.90 -0.92 -10.87
C THR A 40 11.07 0.54 -10.47
N TYR A 41 10.70 0.94 -9.24
CA TYR A 41 10.78 2.37 -8.88
C TYR A 41 10.70 2.70 -7.39
N LEU A 42 10.14 1.85 -6.53
CA LEU A 42 9.95 2.20 -5.12
C LEU A 42 11.04 1.65 -4.20
N GLY A 43 11.87 0.73 -4.72
CA GLY A 43 12.91 0.09 -3.93
C GLY A 43 12.37 -0.87 -2.86
N PRO A 44 13.24 -1.46 -2.03
CA PRO A 44 12.83 -2.36 -0.96
C PRO A 44 12.05 -1.60 0.11
N PRO A 45 10.86 -2.09 0.53
CA PRO A 45 10.11 -1.50 1.62
C PRO A 45 10.74 -1.85 2.97
N ASP A 46 10.52 -1.02 3.99
CA ASP A 46 10.97 -1.32 5.36
C ASP A 46 10.27 -2.57 5.91
N GLN A 47 8.99 -2.75 5.57
CA GLN A 47 8.18 -3.86 6.02
C GLN A 47 7.16 -4.29 4.97
N ILE A 48 7.00 -5.60 4.82
CA ILE A 48 5.91 -6.22 4.06
C ILE A 48 4.95 -6.87 5.04
N THR A 49 3.68 -6.46 5.00
CA THR A 49 2.61 -7.10 5.79
C THR A 49 1.83 -8.04 4.90
N THR A 50 1.71 -9.31 5.29
CA THR A 50 1.05 -10.36 4.52
C THR A 50 0.11 -11.18 5.40
N ASP A 51 -0.80 -11.92 4.77
CA ASP A 51 -1.49 -13.02 5.43
C ASP A 51 -0.53 -14.20 5.69
N ALA A 52 -1.03 -15.24 6.35
CA ALA A 52 -0.26 -16.45 6.64
C ALA A 52 -0.18 -17.43 5.43
N GLY A 53 -0.28 -16.92 4.20
CA GLY A 53 -0.13 -17.71 2.99
C GLY A 53 1.21 -18.45 2.96
N LYS A 54 1.19 -19.73 2.53
CA LYS A 54 2.38 -20.61 2.57
C LYS A 54 3.59 -20.04 1.81
N ASN A 55 3.35 -19.31 0.74
CA ASN A 55 4.40 -18.63 -0.04
C ASN A 55 5.08 -17.51 0.76
N PHE A 56 4.32 -16.71 1.51
CA PHE A 56 4.84 -15.61 2.33
C PHE A 56 5.44 -16.08 3.65
N ALA A 57 4.84 -17.10 4.28
CA ALA A 57 5.31 -17.68 5.53
C ALA A 57 6.54 -18.59 5.37
N SER A 58 6.99 -18.87 4.13
CA SER A 58 8.10 -19.77 3.87
C SER A 58 9.44 -19.19 4.34
N ARG A 59 10.35 -20.06 4.76
CA ARG A 59 11.73 -19.68 5.10
C ARG A 59 12.43 -19.01 3.92
N GLU A 60 12.19 -19.50 2.71
CA GLU A 60 12.79 -18.98 1.48
C GLU A 60 12.38 -17.51 1.23
N PHE A 61 11.09 -17.17 1.34
CA PHE A 61 10.61 -15.79 1.18
C PHE A 61 11.19 -14.85 2.23
N ASN A 62 11.26 -15.32 3.49
CA ASN A 62 11.87 -14.55 4.58
C ASN A 62 13.38 -14.32 4.36
N GLN A 63 14.11 -15.30 3.83
CA GLN A 63 15.53 -15.12 3.49
C GLN A 63 15.73 -14.06 2.40
N TYR A 64 14.92 -14.06 1.35
CA TYR A 64 14.96 -13.03 0.31
C TYR A 64 14.70 -11.63 0.87
N ALA A 65 13.67 -11.49 1.71
CA ALA A 65 13.33 -10.21 2.32
C ALA A 65 14.45 -9.71 3.24
N THR A 66 15.00 -10.59 4.08
CA THR A 66 16.10 -10.25 4.99
C THR A 66 17.35 -9.80 4.23
N ALA A 67 17.66 -10.44 3.10
CA ALA A 67 18.83 -10.10 2.28
C ALA A 67 18.80 -8.65 1.75
N ILE A 68 17.62 -8.05 1.63
CA ILE A 68 17.46 -6.64 1.20
C ILE A 68 17.04 -5.71 2.37
N GLY A 69 17.09 -6.19 3.60
CA GLY A 69 16.77 -5.40 4.80
C GLY A 69 15.27 -5.19 5.05
N THR A 70 14.39 -5.93 4.37
CA THR A 70 12.94 -5.85 4.52
C THR A 70 12.45 -6.79 5.63
N LYS A 71 11.59 -6.28 6.52
CA LYS A 71 10.93 -7.07 7.57
C LYS A 71 9.64 -7.69 7.06
N ILE A 72 9.38 -8.95 7.39
CA ILE A 72 8.09 -9.59 7.11
C ILE A 72 7.24 -9.60 8.37
N LYS A 73 6.02 -9.06 8.25
CA LYS A 73 4.99 -9.12 9.30
C LYS A 73 3.85 -10.01 8.79
N ILE A 74 3.76 -11.22 9.33
CA ILE A 74 2.65 -12.13 9.05
C ILE A 74 1.51 -11.78 9.99
N VAL A 75 0.33 -11.56 9.44
CA VAL A 75 -0.88 -11.25 10.19
C VAL A 75 -1.71 -12.53 10.34
N PRO A 76 -2.14 -12.89 11.55
CA PRO A 76 -3.05 -14.02 11.76
C PRO A 76 -4.35 -13.85 10.98
N VAL A 77 -4.95 -14.96 10.57
CA VAL A 77 -6.21 -14.99 9.78
C VAL A 77 -7.35 -14.25 10.49
N GLU A 78 -7.32 -14.18 11.81
CA GLU A 78 -8.33 -13.50 12.63
C GLU A 78 -8.16 -11.97 12.71
N ALA A 79 -7.01 -11.44 12.30
CA ALA A 79 -6.71 -10.01 12.36
C ALA A 79 -7.01 -9.30 11.02
N HIS A 80 -8.24 -9.44 10.52
CA HIS A 80 -8.71 -8.93 9.21
C HIS A 80 -8.40 -7.45 8.94
N ASN A 81 -8.28 -6.61 9.98
CA ASN A 81 -8.04 -5.18 9.80
C ASN A 81 -6.66 -4.83 9.23
N SER A 82 -5.65 -5.68 9.41
CA SER A 82 -4.27 -5.40 8.99
C SER A 82 -4.02 -5.68 7.50
N VAL A 83 -4.80 -6.59 6.89
CA VAL A 83 -4.75 -6.90 5.44
C VAL A 83 -5.92 -6.22 4.70
N GLY A 84 -6.87 -5.68 5.43
CA GLY A 84 -8.10 -5.08 4.90
C GLY A 84 -7.89 -3.90 3.94
N ILE A 85 -6.69 -3.33 3.87
CA ILE A 85 -6.34 -2.32 2.88
C ILE A 85 -6.28 -2.95 1.50
N VAL A 86 -5.54 -4.04 1.34
CA VAL A 86 -5.38 -4.75 0.06
C VAL A 86 -6.72 -5.35 -0.37
N GLU A 87 -7.42 -5.99 0.56
CA GLU A 87 -8.72 -6.62 0.31
C GLU A 87 -9.75 -5.63 -0.23
N ARG A 88 -9.81 -4.42 0.32
CA ARG A 88 -10.71 -3.35 -0.16
C ARG A 88 -10.46 -2.97 -1.60
N TYR A 89 -9.24 -3.10 -2.09
CA TYR A 89 -8.91 -2.77 -3.47
C TYR A 89 -9.13 -3.92 -4.45
N HIS A 90 -9.33 -5.15 -3.98
CA HIS A 90 -9.62 -6.29 -4.87
C HIS A 90 -10.91 -6.07 -5.69
N GLY A 91 -11.96 -5.51 -5.08
CA GLY A 91 -13.20 -5.19 -5.77
C GLY A 91 -13.02 -4.16 -6.89
N PRO A 92 -12.52 -2.97 -6.58
CA PRO A 92 -12.21 -1.94 -7.58
C PRO A 92 -11.31 -2.42 -8.72
N ILE A 93 -10.20 -3.09 -8.43
CA ILE A 93 -9.28 -3.63 -9.45
C ILE A 93 -10.00 -4.62 -10.35
N ARG A 94 -10.74 -5.57 -9.78
CA ARG A 94 -11.50 -6.54 -10.55
C ARG A 94 -12.51 -5.87 -11.46
N ARG A 95 -13.23 -4.86 -10.95
CA ARG A 95 -14.23 -4.13 -11.72
C ARG A 95 -13.60 -3.40 -12.90
N VAL A 96 -12.51 -2.66 -12.68
CA VAL A 96 -11.81 -1.94 -13.76
C VAL A 96 -11.24 -2.92 -14.78
N TYR A 97 -10.63 -4.02 -14.33
CA TYR A 97 -10.14 -5.08 -15.21
C TYR A 97 -11.26 -5.65 -16.11
N MET A 98 -12.43 -5.92 -15.54
CA MET A 98 -13.58 -6.43 -16.31
C MET A 98 -14.08 -5.42 -17.35
N ILE A 99 -14.12 -4.14 -17.00
CA ILE A 99 -14.49 -3.07 -17.97
C ILE A 99 -13.49 -3.04 -19.12
N ILE A 100 -12.20 -3.01 -18.83
CA ILE A 100 -11.14 -2.97 -19.86
C ILE A 100 -11.24 -4.18 -20.81
N THR A 101 -11.41 -5.38 -20.26
CA THR A 101 -11.51 -6.60 -21.07
C THR A 101 -12.81 -6.71 -21.85
N ALA A 102 -13.87 -6.05 -21.42
CA ALA A 102 -15.13 -5.96 -22.16
C ALA A 102 -15.02 -4.96 -23.33
N GLU A 103 -14.36 -3.82 -23.13
CA GLU A 103 -14.16 -2.79 -24.16
C GLU A 103 -13.11 -3.21 -25.22
N ILE A 104 -12.11 -4.00 -24.80
CA ILE A 104 -11.02 -4.45 -25.67
C ILE A 104 -10.90 -5.98 -25.56
N PRO A 105 -11.73 -6.76 -26.26
CA PRO A 105 -11.79 -8.22 -26.09
C PRO A 105 -10.45 -8.96 -26.32
N ASP A 106 -9.63 -8.47 -27.25
CA ASP A 106 -8.34 -9.09 -27.62
C ASP A 106 -7.14 -8.59 -26.83
N ILE A 107 -7.38 -7.79 -25.77
CA ILE A 107 -6.29 -7.23 -24.97
C ILE A 107 -5.51 -8.33 -24.24
N ASN A 108 -4.20 -8.22 -24.24
CA ASN A 108 -3.36 -9.10 -23.44
C ASN A 108 -3.70 -8.94 -21.94
N ARG A 109 -3.86 -10.06 -21.24
CA ARG A 109 -4.25 -10.10 -19.81
C ARG A 109 -3.29 -9.33 -18.88
N GLU A 110 -1.99 -9.37 -19.16
CA GLU A 110 -1.00 -8.60 -18.41
C GLU A 110 -1.22 -7.09 -18.64
N MET A 111 -1.41 -6.69 -19.89
CA MET A 111 -1.69 -5.31 -20.24
C MET A 111 -2.99 -4.81 -19.59
N ALA A 112 -4.06 -5.60 -19.65
CA ALA A 112 -5.33 -5.26 -19.00
C ALA A 112 -5.17 -5.06 -17.48
N LEU A 113 -4.37 -5.91 -16.82
CA LEU A 113 -4.09 -5.78 -15.39
C LEU A 113 -3.30 -4.50 -15.08
N GLN A 114 -2.26 -4.20 -15.88
CA GLN A 114 -1.48 -2.97 -15.70
C GLN A 114 -2.32 -1.72 -15.94
N MET A 115 -3.20 -1.72 -16.95
CA MET A 115 -4.16 -0.63 -17.18
C MET A 115 -5.13 -0.46 -16.01
N ALA A 116 -5.57 -1.56 -15.38
CA ALA A 116 -6.44 -1.51 -14.23
C ALA A 116 -5.73 -0.88 -13.01
N PHE A 117 -4.49 -1.26 -12.72
CA PHE A 117 -3.69 -0.62 -11.69
C PHE A 117 -3.47 0.87 -11.97
N LYS A 118 -3.13 1.20 -13.22
CA LYS A 118 -2.95 2.59 -13.63
C LYS A 118 -4.21 3.42 -13.40
N ALA A 119 -5.35 2.94 -13.82
CA ALA A 119 -6.62 3.64 -13.63
C ALA A 119 -6.93 3.91 -12.16
N ILE A 120 -6.66 2.94 -11.26
CA ILE A 120 -6.85 3.13 -9.82
C ILE A 120 -5.83 4.13 -9.26
N ASN A 121 -4.56 4.02 -9.65
CA ASN A 121 -3.51 4.91 -9.15
C ASN A 121 -3.68 6.36 -9.60
N ASP A 122 -4.26 6.59 -10.76
CA ASP A 122 -4.52 7.92 -11.31
C ASP A 122 -5.86 8.52 -10.85
N THR A 123 -6.64 7.77 -10.09
CA THR A 123 -7.93 8.21 -9.55
C THR A 123 -7.79 8.63 -8.08
N ALA A 124 -8.49 9.70 -7.70
CA ALA A 124 -8.52 10.15 -6.32
C ALA A 124 -9.09 9.06 -5.39
N GLY A 125 -8.35 8.73 -4.35
CA GLY A 125 -8.80 7.85 -3.28
C GLY A 125 -9.86 8.51 -2.39
N PRO A 126 -10.36 7.79 -1.37
CA PRO A 126 -11.37 8.33 -0.42
C PRO A 126 -10.96 9.62 0.27
N ASP A 127 -9.65 9.88 0.35
CA ASP A 127 -9.09 11.09 0.96
C ASP A 127 -8.88 12.23 -0.05
N GLY A 128 -9.34 12.08 -1.28
CA GLY A 128 -9.13 13.03 -2.37
C GLY A 128 -7.67 13.12 -2.85
N LEU A 129 -6.81 12.19 -2.46
CA LEU A 129 -5.42 12.12 -2.88
C LEU A 129 -5.25 11.10 -4.00
N ILE A 130 -4.40 11.43 -4.95
CA ILE A 130 -4.14 10.61 -6.12
C ILE A 130 -2.79 9.91 -5.93
N PRO A 131 -2.77 8.55 -5.84
CA PRO A 131 -1.55 7.80 -5.58
C PRO A 131 -0.39 8.14 -6.53
N THR A 132 -0.63 8.24 -7.82
CA THR A 132 0.40 8.61 -8.80
C THR A 132 1.04 9.96 -8.50
N LEU A 133 0.25 10.97 -8.13
CA LEU A 133 0.80 12.29 -7.76
C LEU A 133 1.61 12.25 -6.47
N LEU A 134 1.22 11.40 -5.52
CA LEU A 134 1.96 11.23 -4.27
C LEU A 134 3.33 10.60 -4.47
N VAL A 135 3.43 9.64 -5.40
CA VAL A 135 4.67 8.90 -5.67
C VAL A 135 5.58 9.66 -6.63
N TYR A 136 5.03 10.17 -7.74
CA TYR A 136 5.83 10.74 -8.84
C TYR A 136 5.84 12.27 -8.86
N GLY A 137 4.94 12.93 -8.15
CA GLY A 137 4.78 14.39 -8.18
C GLY A 137 4.21 14.93 -9.48
N ALA A 138 3.80 14.07 -10.42
CA ALA A 138 3.25 14.42 -11.71
C ALA A 138 2.45 13.26 -12.29
N TYR A 139 1.52 13.56 -13.21
CA TYR A 139 0.93 12.55 -14.06
C TYR A 139 1.89 12.13 -15.17
N PRO A 140 1.90 10.84 -15.56
CA PRO A 140 2.55 10.43 -16.77
C PRO A 140 1.89 11.12 -17.97
N ARG A 141 2.69 11.62 -18.87
CA ARG A 141 2.21 12.20 -20.12
C ARG A 141 1.60 11.10 -20.98
N MET A 142 0.38 11.28 -21.46
CA MET A 142 -0.37 10.28 -22.22
C MET A 142 -0.58 10.69 -23.69
N THR A 143 -0.63 12.00 -23.95
CA THR A 143 -0.84 12.57 -25.26
C THR A 143 0.15 13.70 -25.52
N GLU A 144 0.32 14.06 -26.78
CA GLU A 144 1.15 15.21 -27.19
C GLU A 144 0.55 16.56 -26.71
N TYR A 145 -0.75 16.59 -26.45
CA TYR A 145 -1.48 17.78 -25.97
C TYR A 145 -1.40 17.97 -24.45
N ASP A 146 -0.88 16.98 -23.72
CA ASP A 146 -0.71 17.11 -22.28
C ASP A 146 0.36 18.16 -21.97
N SER A 147 0.18 18.86 -20.87
CA SER A 147 1.16 19.85 -20.38
C SER A 147 2.56 19.23 -20.30
N PRO A 148 3.61 20.02 -20.59
CA PRO A 148 4.99 19.54 -20.43
C PRO A 148 5.22 18.95 -19.03
N ALA A 149 6.03 17.90 -18.94
CA ALA A 149 6.39 17.32 -17.66
C ALA A 149 7.04 18.39 -16.77
N PRO A 150 6.66 18.48 -15.48
CA PRO A 150 7.25 19.43 -14.56
C PRO A 150 8.75 19.16 -14.38
N THR A 151 9.50 20.20 -14.10
CA THR A 151 10.94 20.08 -13.83
C THR A 151 11.20 19.22 -12.59
N VAL A 152 12.42 18.68 -12.46
CA VAL A 152 12.84 17.87 -11.29
C VAL A 152 12.60 18.63 -9.98
N THR A 153 12.91 19.93 -9.96
CA THR A 153 12.70 20.80 -8.78
C THR A 153 11.21 20.92 -8.42
N GLN A 154 10.35 21.14 -9.41
CA GLN A 154 8.90 21.22 -9.21
C GLN A 154 8.33 19.90 -8.71
N ARG A 155 8.76 18.75 -9.29
CA ARG A 155 8.37 17.42 -8.83
C ARG A 155 8.79 17.18 -7.38
N ALA A 156 10.05 17.48 -7.05
CA ALA A 156 10.56 17.32 -5.69
C ALA A 156 9.80 18.19 -4.67
N ALA A 157 9.43 19.41 -5.05
CA ALA A 157 8.62 20.29 -4.20
C ALA A 157 7.20 19.74 -4.01
N ALA A 158 6.56 19.25 -5.07
CA ALA A 158 5.24 18.63 -5.03
C ALA A 158 5.23 17.37 -4.14
N ILE A 159 6.22 16.49 -4.28
CA ILE A 159 6.35 15.28 -3.46
C ILE A 159 6.52 15.67 -1.97
N ARG A 160 7.40 16.59 -1.63
CA ARG A 160 7.58 17.06 -0.24
C ARG A 160 6.28 17.58 0.36
N LYS A 161 5.54 18.42 -0.37
CA LYS A 161 4.25 18.96 0.07
C LYS A 161 3.22 17.83 0.28
N ALA A 162 3.18 16.87 -0.63
CA ALA A 162 2.32 15.69 -0.54
C ALA A 162 2.65 14.82 0.68
N MET A 163 3.94 14.55 0.93
CA MET A 163 4.41 13.80 2.10
C MET A 163 4.00 14.46 3.41
N THR A 164 4.15 15.78 3.53
CA THR A 164 3.71 16.54 4.71
C THR A 164 2.20 16.39 4.93
N LYS A 165 1.39 16.47 3.87
CA LYS A 165 -0.06 16.29 3.95
C LYS A 165 -0.43 14.86 4.37
N LEU A 166 0.24 13.86 3.80
CA LEU A 166 0.06 12.45 4.17
C LEU A 166 0.38 12.19 5.65
N GLN A 167 1.48 12.72 6.16
CA GLN A 167 1.85 12.57 7.57
C GLN A 167 0.76 13.12 8.50
N LYS A 168 0.23 14.30 8.20
CA LYS A 168 -0.89 14.90 8.96
C LYS A 168 -2.15 14.04 8.90
N MET A 169 -2.48 13.50 7.74
CA MET A 169 -3.66 12.63 7.58
C MET A 169 -3.49 11.29 8.30
N ARG A 170 -2.29 10.69 8.26
CA ARG A 170 -1.97 9.47 9.01
C ARG A 170 -2.11 9.70 10.51
N ALA A 171 -1.51 10.76 11.02
CA ALA A 171 -1.62 11.12 12.44
C ALA A 171 -3.09 11.27 12.86
N LYS A 172 -3.90 12.01 12.08
CA LYS A 172 -5.32 12.17 12.33
C LYS A 172 -6.06 10.83 12.34
N ARG A 173 -5.79 9.92 11.38
CA ARG A 173 -6.39 8.59 11.35
C ARG A 173 -6.00 7.76 12.56
N GLN A 174 -4.71 7.73 12.91
CA GLN A 174 -4.23 6.99 14.07
C GLN A 174 -4.95 7.42 15.35
N VAL A 175 -5.07 8.73 15.55
CA VAL A 175 -5.82 9.28 16.69
C VAL A 175 -7.30 8.86 16.61
N THR A 176 -7.96 9.05 15.48
CA THR A 176 -9.37 8.66 15.33
C THR A 176 -9.57 7.16 15.54
N THR A 177 -8.67 6.32 15.03
CA THR A 177 -8.75 4.87 15.22
C THR A 177 -8.54 4.50 16.70
N ALA A 178 -7.59 5.13 17.38
CA ALA A 178 -7.35 4.89 18.81
C ALA A 178 -8.57 5.29 19.66
N LEU A 179 -9.20 6.42 19.35
CA LEU A 179 -10.40 6.90 20.06
C LEU A 179 -11.64 6.02 19.81
N ASN A 180 -11.76 5.45 18.61
CA ASN A 180 -12.91 4.62 18.22
C ASN A 180 -12.68 3.12 18.47
N ASN A 181 -11.57 2.74 19.08
CA ASN A 181 -11.30 1.32 19.36
C ASN A 181 -12.19 0.83 20.49
N ARG A 182 -13.10 -0.11 20.20
CA ARG A 182 -14.11 -0.63 21.14
C ARG A 182 -13.52 -1.26 22.42
N ASN A 183 -12.29 -1.76 22.31
CA ASN A 183 -11.53 -2.38 23.39
C ASN A 183 -10.28 -1.58 23.78
N GLY A 184 -10.20 -0.33 23.34
CA GLY A 184 -9.12 0.57 23.70
C GLY A 184 -9.24 1.10 25.12
N PRO A 185 -8.16 1.59 25.72
CA PRO A 185 -8.23 2.23 27.02
C PRO A 185 -9.22 3.41 26.96
N ASN A 186 -9.93 3.63 28.06
CA ASN A 186 -10.79 4.82 28.19
C ASN A 186 -9.91 6.08 28.14
N THR A 187 -10.00 6.83 27.07
CA THR A 187 -9.19 8.03 26.84
C THR A 187 -9.91 9.32 27.24
N THR A 188 -11.13 9.24 27.78
CA THR A 188 -11.93 10.40 28.13
C THR A 188 -11.22 11.27 29.16
N SER A 189 -10.61 10.66 30.19
CA SER A 189 -9.84 11.36 31.22
C SER A 189 -8.54 12.01 30.67
N VAL A 190 -7.97 11.45 29.59
CA VAL A 190 -6.74 11.99 28.97
C VAL A 190 -7.04 13.21 28.10
N GLN A 191 -8.26 13.30 27.55
CA GLN A 191 -8.69 14.44 26.74
C GLN A 191 -8.98 15.70 27.57
N GLU A 192 -9.22 15.53 28.88
CA GLU A 192 -9.48 16.60 29.83
C GLU A 192 -8.19 17.12 30.54
N LEU A 193 -7.03 16.52 30.22
CA LEU A 193 -5.76 16.96 30.83
C LEU A 193 -5.23 18.23 30.15
N ASP A 194 -4.82 19.16 30.98
CA ASP A 194 -4.15 20.37 30.51
C ASP A 194 -2.80 20.06 29.88
N LEU A 195 -2.34 20.93 28.97
CA LEU A 195 -1.01 20.83 28.39
C LEU A 195 0.06 20.84 29.49
N ASN A 196 0.98 19.86 29.45
CA ASN A 196 2.04 19.61 30.42
C ASN A 196 1.58 19.00 31.76
N SER A 197 0.41 18.39 31.83
CA SER A 197 0.02 17.58 32.98
C SER A 197 0.91 16.36 33.12
N ASP A 198 1.28 16.03 34.37
CA ASP A 198 2.00 14.79 34.68
C ASP A 198 1.07 13.58 34.45
N VAL A 199 1.53 12.60 33.68
CA VAL A 199 0.78 11.39 33.37
C VAL A 199 1.58 10.13 33.69
N LEU A 200 0.91 9.15 34.30
CA LEU A 200 1.47 7.81 34.51
C LEU A 200 1.24 6.98 33.22
N VAL A 201 2.34 6.65 32.54
CA VAL A 201 2.31 5.77 31.36
C VAL A 201 2.57 4.33 31.82
N TRP A 202 1.54 3.49 31.74
CA TRP A 202 1.72 2.06 31.92
C TRP A 202 2.51 1.47 30.74
N ARG A 203 3.64 0.84 31.04
CA ARG A 203 4.40 0.04 30.08
C ARG A 203 4.34 -1.41 30.52
N GLU A 204 3.96 -2.32 29.63
CA GLU A 204 4.18 -3.74 29.88
C GLU A 204 5.67 -3.95 30.18
N GLY A 205 5.95 -4.33 31.41
CA GLY A 205 7.32 -4.64 31.84
C GLY A 205 7.80 -5.85 31.04
N ASN A 206 8.93 -5.71 30.35
CA ASN A 206 9.75 -6.87 30.03
C ASN A 206 10.11 -7.54 31.36
N THR A 207 9.40 -8.59 31.72
CA THR A 207 9.90 -9.56 32.67
C THR A 207 11.07 -10.25 31.96
N GLY A 208 12.30 -9.84 32.35
CA GLY A 208 13.57 -10.37 31.91
C GLY A 208 13.73 -11.83 32.22
#